data_cab8910389fd1ab877f4874fe660d564
#
_entry.id   cab8910389fd1ab877f4874fe660d564
#
_cell.length_a   1.000
_cell.length_b   1.000
_cell.length_c   1.000
_cell.angle_alpha   90.00
_cell.angle_beta   90.00
_cell.angle_gamma   90.00
#
_symmetry.space_group_name_H-M   'P 1'
#
loop_
_entity.id
_entity.type
_entity.pdbx_description
1 polymer ?
#
loop_
_entity_poly.entity_id
_entity_poly.type
_entity_poly.pdbx_seq_one_letter_code
_entity_poly.pdbx_strand_id
1 'polypeptide(L)'
;MAKNIAIVEDDPDQRTNYVDAIKKKGYDVVAYSSREEALAGFEQALPDLAILDIILGDEVDAGFEICRELLTKSPSLPVIFLTERITEIDKISGLRLGAWDYLPKPISLNYLAERISSLLRINTARVESSTGTSTAKIVGEMSI
;
A
#
# COMPACT_ATOMS: atom_id res chain seq x y z
N MET A 1 -3.49 -0.01 19.41
CA MET A 1 -2.42 0.79 18.79
C MET A 1 -2.79 1.19 17.40
N ALA A 2 -2.41 2.39 17.01
CA ALA A 2 -2.74 2.88 15.68
C ALA A 2 -1.94 2.12 14.63
N LYS A 3 -2.56 1.85 13.51
CA LYS A 3 -1.86 1.28 12.36
C LYS A 3 -0.99 2.32 11.70
N ASN A 4 0.13 1.90 11.17
CA ASN A 4 1.09 2.79 10.53
C ASN A 4 0.97 2.71 9.01
N ILE A 5 0.70 3.84 8.39
CA ILE A 5 0.52 3.93 6.94
C ILE A 5 1.74 4.64 6.36
N ALA A 6 2.36 4.05 5.36
CA ALA A 6 3.45 4.71 4.64
C ALA A 6 2.93 5.31 3.35
N ILE A 7 3.38 6.51 3.03
CA ILE A 7 3.02 7.17 1.77
C ILE A 7 4.30 7.56 1.06
N VAL A 8 4.39 7.24 -0.22
CA VAL A 8 5.51 7.66 -1.05
C VAL A 8 4.97 8.50 -2.19
N GLU A 9 5.24 9.78 -2.13
CA GLU A 9 4.71 10.79 -3.05
C GLU A 9 5.74 11.92 -3.17
N ASP A 10 6.18 12.25 -4.38
CA ASP A 10 7.21 13.28 -4.55
C ASP A 10 6.66 14.72 -4.52
N ASP A 11 5.38 14.92 -4.84
CA ASP A 11 4.77 16.24 -4.80
C ASP A 11 4.47 16.62 -3.34
N PRO A 12 5.10 17.69 -2.81
CA PRO A 12 4.93 18.02 -1.39
C PRO A 12 3.52 18.42 -1.02
N ASP A 13 2.77 19.06 -1.90
CA ASP A 13 1.40 19.47 -1.60
C ASP A 13 0.48 18.26 -1.55
N GLN A 14 0.60 17.36 -2.52
CA GLN A 14 -0.19 16.14 -2.50
C GLN A 14 0.17 15.29 -1.29
N ARG A 15 1.45 15.16 -1.00
CA ARG A 15 1.91 14.37 0.14
C ARG A 15 1.31 14.90 1.44
N THR A 16 1.35 16.21 1.65
CA THR A 16 0.78 16.81 2.85
C THR A 16 -0.72 16.54 2.94
N ASN A 17 -1.44 16.68 1.84
CA ASN A 17 -2.89 16.47 1.84
C ASN A 17 -3.25 15.03 2.21
N TYR A 18 -2.54 14.06 1.67
CA TYR A 18 -2.78 12.65 1.99
C TYR A 18 -2.45 12.36 3.46
N VAL A 19 -1.31 12.87 3.92
CA VAL A 19 -0.89 12.66 5.31
C VAL A 19 -1.95 13.21 6.28
N ASP A 20 -2.40 14.43 6.04
CA ASP A 20 -3.37 15.08 6.92
C ASP A 20 -4.69 14.31 6.95
N ALA A 21 -5.17 13.90 5.79
CA ALA A 21 -6.45 13.18 5.70
C ALA A 21 -6.38 11.83 6.42
N ILE A 22 -5.26 11.13 6.28
CA ILE A 22 -5.12 9.81 6.88
C ILE A 22 -4.94 9.92 8.40
N LYS A 23 -4.16 10.90 8.85
CA LYS A 23 -4.01 11.15 10.28
C LYS A 23 -5.33 11.46 10.96
N LYS A 24 -6.21 12.19 10.26
CA LYS A 24 -7.53 12.52 10.81
C LYS A 24 -8.37 11.30 11.09
N LYS A 25 -8.09 10.19 10.43
CA LYS A 25 -8.83 8.94 10.67
C LYS A 25 -8.21 8.09 11.78
N GLY A 26 -7.17 8.59 12.43
CA GLY A 26 -6.59 7.92 13.58
C GLY A 26 -5.38 7.04 13.28
N TYR A 27 -4.85 7.10 12.07
CA TYR A 27 -3.66 6.33 11.70
C TYR A 27 -2.39 7.12 11.98
N ASP A 28 -1.31 6.41 12.24
CA ASP A 28 0.03 7.00 12.21
C ASP A 28 0.50 6.99 10.77
N VAL A 29 1.24 8.01 10.35
CA VAL A 29 1.67 8.13 8.96
C VAL A 29 3.15 8.46 8.90
N VAL A 30 3.84 7.76 8.00
CA VAL A 30 5.22 8.05 7.66
C VAL A 30 5.22 8.39 6.18
N ALA A 31 5.84 9.48 5.80
CA ALA A 31 5.82 9.93 4.40
C ALA A 31 7.23 10.04 3.84
N TYR A 32 7.38 9.65 2.58
CA TYR A 32 8.65 9.69 1.87
C TYR A 32 8.46 10.40 0.53
N SER A 33 9.51 11.08 0.07
CA SER A 33 9.43 11.83 -1.17
C SER A 33 10.11 11.15 -2.36
N SER A 34 10.86 10.08 -2.12
CA SER A 34 11.59 9.41 -3.19
C SER A 34 11.71 7.92 -2.92
N ARG A 35 12.09 7.18 -3.96
CA ARG A 35 12.34 5.74 -3.83
C ARG A 35 13.46 5.47 -2.81
N GLU A 36 14.54 6.22 -2.93
CA GLU A 36 15.70 6.03 -2.05
C GLU A 36 15.34 6.23 -0.59
N GLU A 37 14.61 7.32 -0.33
CA GLU A 37 14.18 7.65 1.03
C GLU A 37 13.25 6.57 1.58
N ALA A 38 12.31 6.13 0.76
CA ALA A 38 11.35 5.10 1.16
C ALA A 38 12.04 3.78 1.48
N LEU A 39 12.93 3.34 0.60
CA LEU A 39 13.62 2.06 0.81
C LEU A 39 14.49 2.10 2.06
N ALA A 40 15.16 3.23 2.33
CA ALA A 40 15.93 3.39 3.56
C ALA A 40 15.05 3.30 4.79
N GLY A 41 13.87 3.94 4.73
CA GLY A 41 12.92 3.89 5.84
C GLY A 41 12.38 2.48 6.09
N PHE A 42 12.09 1.74 5.03
CA PHE A 42 11.55 0.38 5.15
C PHE A 42 12.58 -0.62 5.67
N GLU A 43 13.88 -0.30 5.55
CA GLU A 43 14.91 -1.12 6.18
C GLU A 43 14.83 -1.00 7.70
N GLN A 44 14.34 0.14 8.21
CA GLN A 44 14.24 0.37 9.65
C GLN A 44 12.94 -0.15 10.22
N ALA A 45 11.82 0.04 9.52
CA ALA A 45 10.51 -0.39 9.99
C ALA A 45 9.54 -0.52 8.84
N LEU A 46 8.76 -1.60 8.82
CA LEU A 46 7.74 -1.81 7.80
C LEU A 46 6.42 -1.21 8.26
N PRO A 47 5.64 -0.65 7.31
CA PRO A 47 4.32 -0.14 7.66
C PRO A 47 3.29 -1.27 7.71
N ASP A 48 2.09 -0.95 8.13
CA ASP A 48 0.96 -1.89 8.07
C ASP A 48 0.30 -1.85 6.69
N LEU A 49 0.46 -0.75 5.96
CA LEU A 49 -0.06 -0.58 4.60
C LEU A 49 0.77 0.51 3.92
N ALA A 50 1.03 0.36 2.65
CA ALA A 50 1.80 1.34 1.89
C ALA A 50 1.00 1.90 0.71
N ILE A 51 1.08 3.21 0.51
CA ILE A 51 0.48 3.90 -0.63
C ILE A 51 1.62 4.46 -1.46
N LEU A 52 1.71 4.04 -2.72
CA LEU A 52 2.84 4.35 -3.57
C LEU A 52 2.39 5.02 -4.86
N ASP A 53 3.03 6.14 -5.21
CA ASP A 53 2.93 6.61 -6.59
C ASP A 53 3.97 5.84 -7.40
N ILE A 54 3.75 5.71 -8.70
CA ILE A 54 4.65 4.95 -9.56
C ILE A 54 5.81 5.80 -10.03
N ILE A 55 5.51 7.04 -10.44
CA ILE A 55 6.54 7.96 -10.90
C ILE A 55 6.97 8.85 -9.74
N LEU A 56 8.25 8.81 -9.40
CA LEU A 56 8.78 9.63 -8.32
C LEU A 56 9.94 10.46 -8.86
N GLY A 57 9.72 11.76 -9.01
CA GLY A 57 10.72 12.63 -9.65
C GLY A 57 10.91 12.21 -11.10
N ASP A 58 12.13 11.89 -11.48
CA ASP A 58 12.43 11.43 -12.83
C ASP A 58 12.53 9.91 -12.93
N GLU A 59 12.22 9.19 -11.85
CA GLU A 59 12.24 7.73 -11.85
C GLU A 59 10.87 7.21 -12.22
N VAL A 60 10.72 6.76 -13.44
CA VAL A 60 9.41 6.47 -14.01
C VAL A 60 8.73 5.19 -13.51
N ASP A 61 9.49 4.27 -12.95
CA ASP A 61 8.92 3.02 -12.41
C ASP A 61 9.24 2.82 -10.94
N ALA A 62 9.56 3.91 -10.24
CA ALA A 62 9.98 3.83 -8.83
C ALA A 62 9.00 3.10 -7.95
N GLY A 63 7.71 3.36 -8.12
CA GLY A 63 6.69 2.71 -7.28
C GLY A 63 6.64 1.21 -7.46
N PHE A 64 6.85 0.72 -8.68
CA PHE A 64 6.91 -0.72 -8.92
C PHE A 64 8.11 -1.35 -8.21
N GLU A 65 9.24 -0.67 -8.23
CA GLU A 65 10.45 -1.16 -7.56
C GLU A 65 10.27 -1.20 -6.04
N ILE A 66 9.65 -0.17 -5.49
CA ILE A 66 9.37 -0.12 -4.04
C ILE A 66 8.43 -1.26 -3.66
N CYS A 67 7.38 -1.47 -4.44
CA CYS A 67 6.42 -2.54 -4.19
C CYS A 67 7.11 -3.90 -4.15
N ARG A 68 7.98 -4.15 -5.12
CA ARG A 68 8.71 -5.42 -5.19
C ARG A 68 9.55 -5.63 -3.93
N GLU A 69 10.26 -4.59 -3.49
CA GLU A 69 11.09 -4.67 -2.28
C GLU A 69 10.26 -4.90 -1.03
N LEU A 70 9.15 -4.16 -0.91
CA LEU A 70 8.27 -4.33 0.25
C LEU A 70 7.70 -5.74 0.34
N LEU A 71 7.23 -6.27 -0.79
CA LEU A 71 6.60 -7.60 -0.80
C LEU A 71 7.62 -8.72 -0.66
N THR A 72 8.90 -8.46 -0.97
CA THR A 72 9.96 -9.40 -0.64
C THR A 72 10.13 -9.50 0.88
N LYS A 73 10.01 -8.38 1.58
CA LYS A 73 10.14 -8.36 3.04
C LYS A 73 8.87 -8.83 3.74
N SER A 74 7.71 -8.53 3.19
CA SER A 74 6.43 -8.89 3.80
C SER A 74 5.42 -9.21 2.70
N PRO A 75 5.32 -10.47 2.29
CA PRO A 75 4.48 -10.85 1.15
C PRO A 75 3.00 -10.53 1.27
N SER A 76 2.48 -10.39 2.49
CA SER A 76 1.07 -10.11 2.68
C SER A 76 0.77 -8.64 3.00
N LEU A 77 1.76 -7.76 2.85
CA LEU A 77 1.56 -6.35 3.16
C LEU A 77 0.65 -5.70 2.12
N PRO A 78 -0.43 -5.03 2.53
CA PRO A 78 -1.30 -4.35 1.57
C PRO A 78 -0.58 -3.17 0.93
N VAL A 79 -0.56 -3.14 -0.39
CA VAL A 79 0.01 -2.05 -1.17
C VAL A 79 -1.06 -1.47 -2.06
N ILE A 80 -1.22 -0.15 -2.03
CA ILE A 80 -2.11 0.58 -2.92
C ILE A 80 -1.26 1.43 -3.83
N PHE A 81 -1.43 1.30 -5.14
CA PHE A 81 -0.86 2.28 -6.05
C PHE A 81 -1.84 3.43 -6.22
N LEU A 82 -1.36 4.65 -6.08
CA LEU A 82 -2.17 5.85 -6.25
C LEU A 82 -1.41 6.74 -7.23
N THR A 83 -1.88 6.84 -8.47
CA THR A 83 -1.05 7.35 -9.54
C THR A 83 -1.88 7.91 -10.70
N GLU A 84 -1.22 8.73 -11.53
CA GLU A 84 -1.80 9.20 -12.78
C GLU A 84 -1.55 8.22 -13.92
N ARG A 85 -0.70 7.21 -13.72
CA ARG A 85 -0.46 6.18 -14.73
C ARG A 85 -1.59 5.18 -14.66
N ILE A 86 -2.56 5.30 -15.58
CA ILE A 86 -3.78 4.52 -15.49
C ILE A 86 -4.07 3.68 -16.74
N THR A 87 -3.06 3.36 -17.52
CA THR A 87 -3.27 2.45 -18.66
C THR A 87 -3.55 1.05 -18.13
N GLU A 88 -4.23 0.25 -18.94
CA GLU A 88 -4.55 -1.12 -18.55
C GLU A 88 -3.27 -1.92 -18.27
N ILE A 89 -2.23 -1.71 -19.08
CA ILE A 89 -0.96 -2.40 -18.87
C ILE A 89 -0.35 -2.06 -17.53
N ASP A 90 -0.40 -0.79 -17.13
CA ASP A 90 0.14 -0.36 -15.85
C ASP A 90 -0.62 -0.99 -14.69
N LYS A 91 -1.95 -1.03 -14.79
CA LYS A 91 -2.79 -1.63 -13.75
C LYS A 91 -2.50 -3.12 -13.61
N ILE A 92 -2.39 -3.80 -14.74
CA ILE A 92 -2.07 -5.23 -14.72
C ILE A 92 -0.70 -5.46 -14.09
N SER A 93 0.29 -4.64 -14.46
CA SER A 93 1.64 -4.77 -13.90
C SER A 93 1.63 -4.61 -12.38
N GLY A 94 0.90 -3.61 -11.88
CA GLY A 94 0.82 -3.38 -10.44
C GLY A 94 0.15 -4.55 -9.72
N LEU A 95 -0.95 -5.04 -10.25
CA LEU A 95 -1.67 -6.15 -9.63
C LEU A 95 -0.85 -7.45 -9.68
N ARG A 96 -0.11 -7.66 -10.75
CA ARG A 96 0.76 -8.84 -10.86
C ARG A 96 1.91 -8.82 -9.87
N LEU A 97 2.39 -7.63 -9.50
CA LEU A 97 3.40 -7.49 -8.47
C LEU A 97 2.86 -7.88 -7.10
N GLY A 98 1.55 -7.85 -6.93
CA GLY A 98 0.92 -8.21 -5.66
C GLY A 98 0.22 -7.05 -4.98
N ALA A 99 0.02 -5.92 -5.66
CA ALA A 99 -0.72 -4.80 -5.09
C ALA A 99 -2.16 -5.22 -4.82
N TRP A 100 -2.71 -4.69 -3.73
CA TRP A 100 -4.09 -4.98 -3.36
C TRP A 100 -5.07 -4.04 -4.05
N ASP A 101 -4.61 -2.85 -4.47
CA ASP A 101 -5.47 -1.91 -5.17
C ASP A 101 -4.64 -1.01 -6.08
N TYR A 102 -5.30 -0.41 -7.07
CA TYR A 102 -4.67 0.48 -8.02
C TYR A 102 -5.65 1.62 -8.28
N LEU A 103 -5.37 2.79 -7.72
CA LEU A 103 -6.31 3.91 -7.71
C LEU A 103 -5.80 5.07 -8.55
N PRO A 104 -6.66 5.67 -9.37
CA PRO A 104 -6.24 6.79 -10.20
C PRO A 104 -6.28 8.12 -9.45
N LYS A 105 -5.42 9.03 -9.84
CA LYS A 105 -5.50 10.42 -9.39
C LYS A 105 -6.31 11.21 -10.44
N PRO A 106 -7.06 12.20 -10.01
CA PRO A 106 -7.26 12.67 -8.63
C PRO A 106 -8.21 11.72 -7.89
N ILE A 107 -8.06 11.66 -6.57
CA ILE A 107 -8.88 10.80 -5.74
C ILE A 107 -9.52 11.60 -4.61
N SER A 108 -10.73 11.21 -4.25
CA SER A 108 -11.38 11.76 -3.06
C SER A 108 -10.62 11.27 -1.83
N LEU A 109 -10.26 12.19 -0.93
CA LEU A 109 -9.56 11.82 0.29
C LEU A 109 -10.41 10.92 1.19
N ASN A 110 -11.73 11.12 1.18
CA ASN A 110 -12.63 10.25 1.94
C ASN A 110 -12.63 8.84 1.36
N TYR A 111 -12.63 8.72 0.05
CA TYR A 111 -12.59 7.40 -0.59
C TYR A 111 -11.28 6.69 -0.30
N LEU A 112 -10.16 7.42 -0.37
CA LEU A 112 -8.86 6.83 -0.05
C LEU A 112 -8.85 6.30 1.38
N ALA A 113 -9.35 7.07 2.34
CA ALA A 113 -9.42 6.64 3.74
C ALA A 113 -10.27 5.39 3.90
N GLU A 114 -11.38 5.30 3.16
CA GLU A 114 -12.23 4.10 3.20
C GLU A 114 -11.53 2.88 2.62
N ARG A 115 -10.76 3.06 1.54
CA ARG A 115 -10.00 1.95 0.97
C ARG A 115 -8.95 1.44 1.94
N ILE A 116 -8.24 2.36 2.60
CA ILE A 116 -7.25 1.98 3.61
C ILE A 116 -7.91 1.14 4.71
N SER A 117 -9.02 1.65 5.23
CA SER A 117 -9.74 0.99 6.31
C SER A 117 -10.21 -0.41 5.89
N SER A 118 -10.77 -0.52 4.68
CA SER A 118 -11.25 -1.80 4.16
C SER A 118 -10.13 -2.81 4.00
N LEU A 119 -9.01 -2.39 3.45
CA LEU A 119 -7.90 -3.31 3.21
C LEU A 119 -7.23 -3.76 4.51
N LEU A 120 -7.16 -2.87 5.50
CA LEU A 120 -6.63 -3.24 6.81
C LEU A 120 -7.52 -4.25 7.51
N ARG A 121 -8.84 -4.11 7.37
CA ARG A 121 -9.78 -5.10 7.94
C ARG A 121 -9.60 -6.46 7.30
N ILE A 122 -9.46 -6.50 5.98
CA ILE A 122 -9.25 -7.75 5.26
C ILE A 122 -7.95 -8.41 5.71
N ASN A 123 -6.88 -7.62 5.82
CA ASN A 123 -5.58 -8.16 6.23
C ASN A 123 -5.64 -8.74 7.65
N THR A 124 -6.29 -8.04 8.57
CA THR A 124 -6.45 -8.50 9.95
C THR A 124 -7.22 -9.82 9.97
N ALA A 125 -8.32 -9.90 9.24
CA ALA A 125 -9.12 -11.11 9.18
C ALA A 125 -8.34 -12.29 8.61
N ARG A 126 -7.52 -12.04 7.58
CA ARG A 126 -6.70 -13.10 6.98
C ARG A 126 -5.63 -13.61 7.94
N VAL A 127 -5.00 -12.70 8.67
CA VAL A 127 -3.99 -13.08 9.65
C VAL A 127 -4.63 -13.87 10.79
N GLU A 128 -5.77 -13.44 11.29
CA GLU A 128 -6.49 -14.14 12.35
C GLU A 128 -6.94 -15.52 11.88
N SER A 129 -7.45 -15.61 10.66
CA SER A 129 -7.86 -16.85 10.09
C SER A 129 -6.69 -17.81 9.97
N SER A 130 -5.58 -17.34 9.50
CA SER A 130 -4.38 -18.13 9.35
C SER A 130 -3.89 -18.66 10.68
N THR A 131 -3.93 -17.86 11.74
CA THR A 131 -3.49 -18.28 13.03
C THR A 131 -4.48 -19.22 13.66
N GLY A 132 -5.73 -19.00 13.43
CA GLY A 132 -6.77 -19.79 14.09
C GLY A 132 -7.01 -21.14 13.48
N THR A 133 -6.68 -21.34 12.21
CA THR A 133 -6.99 -22.58 11.65
C THR A 133 -5.88 -23.18 11.07
N SER A 134 -5.02 -23.50 11.76
CA SER A 134 -3.97 -24.20 11.22
C SER A 134 -4.43 -25.23 10.32
N THR A 135 -5.55 -25.53 10.24
CA THR A 135 -5.98 -26.53 9.50
C THR A 135 -6.64 -26.19 8.37
N ALA A 136 -7.28 -25.72 8.41
CA ALA A 136 -8.10 -25.57 7.37
C ALA A 136 -7.58 -25.18 6.15
N LYS A 137 -7.19 -25.41 6.34
CA LYS A 137 -7.17 -25.10 5.40
C LYS A 137 -7.11 -25.38 4.38
N ILE A 138 -7.20 -25.89 4.55
CA ILE A 138 -7.45 -26.02 3.83
C ILE A 138 -8.05 -25.99 3.03
N VAL A 139 -8.37 -26.28 3.18
CA VAL A 139 -9.16 -26.16 2.55
C VAL A 139 -9.42 -25.74 1.70
N GLY A 140 -9.28 -25.74 1.77
CA GLY A 140 -9.78 -25.19 1.10
C GLY A 140 -9.83 -25.12 0.23
N GLU A 141 -9.65 -25.25 0.43
CA GLU A 141 -9.92 -24.95 -0.14
C GLU A 141 -10.28 -24.84 -1.01
N MET A 142 -10.17 -24.99 -0.94
CA MET A 142 -10.72 -24.80 -1.52
C MET A 142 -11.02 -24.52 -2.33
N SER A 143 -10.98 -24.61 -2.52
CA SER A 143 -11.43 -24.25 -3.18
C SER A 143 -11.77 -24.01 -3.96
N ILE A 144 -11.82 -24.01 -4.45
CA ILE A 144 -12.28 -23.68 -5.06
C ILE A 144 -12.61 -23.44 -5.25
#